data_f9c563c61a41ead4aed63101a426f919
#
_entry.id   f9c563c61a41ead4aed63101a426f919
#
_cell.length_a   1.000
_cell.length_b   1.000
_cell.length_c   1.000
_cell.angle_alpha   90.00
_cell.angle_beta   90.00
_cell.angle_gamma   90.00
#
_symmetry.space_group_name_H-M   'P 1'
#
loop_
_entity.id
_entity.type
_entity.pdbx_description
1 polymer ?
#
loop_
_entity_poly.entity_id
_entity_poly.type
_entity_poly.pdbx_seq_one_letter_code
_entity_poly.pdbx_strand_id
1 'polypeptide(L)'
;MITIDELKAKLGGMKTAVDDLRDALSIEASEKRLAELEHQMTMPGFYDDQARSQKVISEMGEVKNKLERFGKLSTQYEEAETLLLMIEEENDPSLAAEGEEAVNGVEKSIDELQLMTMLNGEYDHNNAILTFHAGTGGTEAQDWAEMLYRMYTRWAEAHGYSVEVLDVLDGDEAGIKSASMMVKGPNAYGMLKSEHGVHRLVRISPFDANARRQTSFSSLEVMPELDNNINIEINPADIEMQVYRSSGAGGQHINKTSSAVRLIHKPVSYTHLRAHETKANL
;
A
#
# COMPACT_ATOMS: atom_id res chain seq x y z
N MET A 1 -6.41 21.31 -33.18
CA MET A 1 -5.38 22.10 -32.51
C MET A 1 -6.07 22.90 -31.44
N ILE A 2 -5.72 22.71 -30.21
CA ILE A 2 -6.23 23.50 -29.09
C ILE A 2 -5.65 24.91 -29.26
N THR A 3 -6.46 25.94 -29.09
CA THR A 3 -6.01 27.32 -29.18
C THR A 3 -5.33 27.75 -27.88
N ILE A 4 -4.45 28.77 -27.94
CA ILE A 4 -3.75 29.31 -26.76
C ILE A 4 -4.77 29.83 -25.73
N ASP A 5 -5.86 30.42 -26.18
CA ASP A 5 -6.95 30.92 -25.31
C ASP A 5 -7.64 29.76 -24.57
N GLU A 6 -7.84 28.60 -25.22
CA GLU A 6 -8.38 27.40 -24.57
C GLU A 6 -7.42 26.83 -23.53
N LEU A 7 -6.11 26.82 -23.80
CA LEU A 7 -5.09 26.38 -22.84
C LEU A 7 -5.02 27.31 -21.62
N LYS A 8 -5.10 28.63 -21.82
CA LYS A 8 -5.15 29.61 -20.72
C LYS A 8 -6.41 29.46 -19.88
N ALA A 9 -7.56 29.27 -20.54
CA ALA A 9 -8.81 29.02 -19.83
C ALA A 9 -8.74 27.71 -19.01
N LYS A 10 -8.15 26.64 -19.57
CA LYS A 10 -7.94 25.37 -18.91
C LYS A 10 -7.02 25.54 -17.70
N LEU A 11 -5.87 26.17 -17.85
CA LEU A 11 -4.93 26.42 -16.76
C LEU A 11 -5.53 27.32 -15.67
N GLY A 12 -6.24 28.38 -16.05
CA GLY A 12 -6.94 29.26 -15.11
C GLY A 12 -8.00 28.52 -14.28
N GLY A 13 -8.71 27.55 -14.89
CA GLY A 13 -9.65 26.68 -14.18
C GLY A 13 -8.99 25.78 -13.13
N MET A 14 -7.71 25.44 -13.31
CA MET A 14 -6.97 24.60 -12.38
C MET A 14 -6.48 25.35 -11.13
N LYS A 15 -6.47 26.69 -11.15
CA LYS A 15 -6.00 27.52 -10.02
C LYS A 15 -6.74 27.20 -8.73
N THR A 16 -8.06 27.09 -8.81
CA THR A 16 -8.89 26.72 -7.64
C THR A 16 -8.49 25.36 -7.08
N ALA A 17 -8.22 24.38 -7.94
CA ALA A 17 -7.78 23.05 -7.49
C ALA A 17 -6.40 23.09 -6.81
N VAL A 18 -5.49 23.93 -7.28
CA VAL A 18 -4.17 24.13 -6.62
C VAL A 18 -4.34 24.81 -5.26
N ASP A 19 -5.23 25.79 -5.15
CA ASP A 19 -5.51 26.46 -3.87
C ASP A 19 -6.21 25.52 -2.90
N ASP A 20 -7.19 24.73 -3.34
CA ASP A 20 -7.85 23.69 -2.53
C ASP A 20 -6.86 22.63 -2.03
N LEU A 21 -5.89 22.24 -2.87
CA LEU A 21 -4.82 21.31 -2.49
C LEU A 21 -3.88 21.92 -1.42
N ARG A 22 -3.57 23.20 -1.51
CA ARG A 22 -2.78 23.92 -0.50
C ARG A 22 -3.43 23.83 0.87
N ASP A 23 -4.75 24.06 0.90
CA ASP A 23 -5.54 24.01 2.14
C ASP A 23 -5.70 22.57 2.65
N ALA A 24 -6.05 21.63 1.77
CA ALA A 24 -6.21 20.21 2.12
C ALA A 24 -4.91 19.59 2.67
N LEU A 25 -3.78 19.92 2.07
CA LEU A 25 -2.46 19.50 2.53
C LEU A 25 -1.95 20.30 3.73
N SER A 26 -2.65 21.38 4.13
CA SER A 26 -2.26 22.26 5.24
C SER A 26 -0.80 22.70 5.13
N ILE A 27 -0.41 23.24 3.96
CA ILE A 27 0.99 23.54 3.62
C ILE A 27 1.63 24.46 4.66
N GLU A 28 0.97 25.54 5.08
CA GLU A 28 1.49 26.46 6.09
C GLU A 28 1.75 25.79 7.46
N ALA A 29 0.85 24.89 7.88
CA ALA A 29 1.05 24.13 9.10
C ALA A 29 2.19 23.11 8.97
N SER A 30 2.33 22.51 7.79
CA SER A 30 3.41 21.58 7.47
C SER A 30 4.80 22.26 7.47
N GLU A 31 4.90 23.48 6.97
CA GLU A 31 6.13 24.28 7.02
C GLU A 31 6.54 24.59 8.47
N LYS A 32 5.60 25.03 9.30
CA LYS A 32 5.85 25.25 10.72
C LYS A 32 6.28 23.98 11.44
N ARG A 33 5.60 22.88 11.12
CA ARG A 33 5.93 21.57 11.69
C ARG A 33 7.31 21.08 11.28
N LEU A 34 7.71 21.29 10.02
CA LEU A 34 9.05 20.96 9.56
C LEU A 34 10.12 21.74 10.35
N ALA A 35 9.92 23.05 10.54
CA ALA A 35 10.85 23.87 11.31
C ALA A 35 10.94 23.41 12.79
N GLU A 36 9.83 22.97 13.40
CA GLU A 36 9.84 22.41 14.75
C GLU A 36 10.62 21.10 14.82
N LEU A 37 10.43 20.20 13.85
CA LEU A 37 11.11 18.90 13.79
C LEU A 37 12.63 19.11 13.55
N GLU A 38 13.02 20.01 12.67
CA GLU A 38 14.41 20.38 12.45
C GLU A 38 15.04 20.97 13.73
N HIS A 39 14.31 21.83 14.45
CA HIS A 39 14.78 22.35 15.73
C HIS A 39 14.96 21.24 16.78
N GLN A 40 14.04 20.27 16.87
CA GLN A 40 14.17 19.13 17.77
C GLN A 40 15.43 18.31 17.49
N MET A 41 15.82 18.14 16.21
CA MET A 41 17.03 17.42 15.83
C MET A 41 18.32 18.13 16.27
N THR A 42 18.29 19.46 16.46
CA THR A 42 19.46 20.23 16.94
C THR A 42 19.63 20.19 18.46
N MET A 43 18.65 19.66 19.21
CA MET A 43 18.70 19.59 20.67
C MET A 43 19.75 18.59 21.16
N PRO A 44 20.52 18.92 22.23
CA PRO A 44 21.42 17.96 22.84
C PRO A 44 20.70 16.72 23.33
N GLY A 45 21.26 15.54 23.08
CA GLY A 45 20.66 14.27 23.53
C GLY A 45 19.55 13.74 22.63
N PHE A 46 19.29 14.33 21.47
CA PHE A 46 18.28 13.86 20.52
C PHE A 46 18.50 12.41 20.10
N TYR A 47 19.73 12.00 19.86
CA TYR A 47 20.09 10.65 19.42
C TYR A 47 20.25 9.62 20.55
N ASP A 48 20.09 10.03 21.82
CA ASP A 48 20.22 9.13 22.96
C ASP A 48 19.04 8.15 23.06
N ASP A 49 17.86 8.57 22.57
CA ASP A 49 16.67 7.71 22.43
C ASP A 49 16.43 7.37 20.95
N GLN A 50 16.89 6.19 20.54
CA GLN A 50 16.83 5.73 19.16
C GLN A 50 15.38 5.63 18.63
N ALA A 51 14.44 5.16 19.47
CA ALA A 51 13.03 4.98 19.05
C ALA A 51 12.35 6.34 18.80
N ARG A 52 12.62 7.32 19.67
CA ARG A 52 12.11 8.68 19.52
C ARG A 52 12.73 9.38 18.31
N SER A 53 14.05 9.27 18.15
CA SER A 53 14.79 9.87 17.03
C SER A 53 14.26 9.35 15.69
N GLN A 54 14.03 8.05 15.59
CA GLN A 54 13.55 7.42 14.37
C GLN A 54 12.14 7.89 13.99
N LYS A 55 11.25 8.07 14.97
CA LYS A 55 9.91 8.64 14.74
C LYS A 55 9.96 10.07 14.22
N VAL A 56 10.79 10.92 14.82
CA VAL A 56 10.95 12.32 14.40
C VAL A 56 11.54 12.41 12.99
N ILE A 57 12.53 11.57 12.67
CA ILE A 57 13.13 11.51 11.32
C ILE A 57 12.12 11.04 10.28
N SER A 58 11.31 10.01 10.60
CA SER A 58 10.26 9.53 9.71
C SER A 58 9.21 10.61 9.45
N GLU A 59 8.68 11.24 10.51
CA GLU A 59 7.71 12.33 10.41
C GLU A 59 8.26 13.51 9.58
N MET A 60 9.53 13.90 9.82
CA MET A 60 10.19 14.94 9.04
C MET A 60 10.28 14.58 7.56
N GLY A 61 10.61 13.33 7.25
CA GLY A 61 10.65 12.82 5.87
C GLY A 61 9.30 12.91 5.16
N GLU A 62 8.22 12.55 5.86
CA GLU A 62 6.86 12.63 5.34
C GLU A 62 6.43 14.08 5.07
N VAL A 63 6.66 14.97 6.05
CA VAL A 63 6.33 16.39 5.92
C VAL A 63 7.12 17.04 4.79
N LYS A 64 8.43 16.75 4.71
CA LYS A 64 9.30 17.28 3.65
C LYS A 64 8.88 16.80 2.26
N ASN A 65 8.54 15.51 2.11
CA ASN A 65 8.06 14.95 0.86
C ASN A 65 6.75 15.61 0.41
N LYS A 66 5.81 15.83 1.34
CA LYS A 66 4.55 16.54 1.09
C LYS A 66 4.79 17.96 0.57
N LEU A 67 5.66 18.73 1.25
CA LEU A 67 6.01 20.10 0.87
C LEU A 67 6.71 20.14 -0.49
N GLU A 68 7.64 19.21 -0.75
CA GLU A 68 8.37 19.13 -2.00
C GLU A 68 7.44 18.83 -3.19
N ARG A 69 6.49 17.92 -3.02
CA ARG A 69 5.52 17.57 -4.07
C ARG A 69 4.59 18.75 -4.39
N PHE A 70 4.08 19.43 -3.35
CA PHE A 70 3.28 20.63 -3.57
C PHE A 70 4.10 21.77 -4.19
N GLY A 71 5.33 21.96 -3.75
CA GLY A 71 6.27 22.93 -4.32
C GLY A 71 6.52 22.68 -5.81
N LYS A 72 6.71 21.41 -6.22
CA LYS A 72 6.84 21.03 -7.63
C LYS A 72 5.60 21.40 -8.46
N LEU A 73 4.38 21.11 -7.93
CA LEU A 73 3.14 21.48 -8.59
C LEU A 73 3.03 23.00 -8.75
N SER A 74 3.33 23.78 -7.70
CA SER A 74 3.29 25.25 -7.75
C SER A 74 4.24 25.80 -8.81
N THR A 75 5.49 25.29 -8.84
CA THR A 75 6.48 25.67 -9.84
C THR A 75 6.01 25.30 -11.26
N GLN A 76 5.51 24.09 -11.48
CA GLN A 76 4.99 23.67 -12.78
C GLN A 76 3.82 24.55 -13.25
N TYR A 77 2.94 24.95 -12.32
CA TYR A 77 1.83 25.86 -12.65
C TYR A 77 2.33 27.23 -13.08
N GLU A 78 3.28 27.83 -12.35
CA GLU A 78 3.88 29.14 -12.66
C GLU A 78 4.69 29.10 -13.97
N GLU A 79 5.42 28.01 -14.22
CA GLU A 79 6.16 27.80 -15.47
C GLU A 79 5.20 27.67 -16.66
N ALA A 80 4.10 26.90 -16.52
CA ALA A 80 3.09 26.77 -17.57
C ALA A 80 2.39 28.12 -17.86
N GLU A 81 2.06 28.91 -16.84
CA GLU A 81 1.49 30.24 -16.99
C GLU A 81 2.44 31.18 -17.76
N THR A 82 3.71 31.17 -17.35
CA THR A 82 4.75 31.98 -18.00
C THR A 82 4.95 31.56 -19.46
N LEU A 83 5.02 30.26 -19.72
CA LEU A 83 5.17 29.71 -21.07
C LEU A 83 4.01 30.12 -21.98
N LEU A 84 2.76 30.02 -21.51
CA LEU A 84 1.58 30.45 -22.30
C LEU A 84 1.57 31.96 -22.60
N LEU A 85 2.09 32.81 -21.70
CA LEU A 85 2.27 34.23 -21.93
C LEU A 85 3.32 34.49 -23.01
N MET A 86 4.47 33.80 -22.98
CA MET A 86 5.52 33.91 -23.97
C MET A 86 5.05 33.47 -25.36
N ILE A 87 4.31 32.37 -25.46
CA ILE A 87 3.75 31.86 -26.71
C ILE A 87 2.79 32.87 -27.33
N GLU A 88 1.98 33.57 -26.52
CA GLU A 88 1.06 34.60 -26.95
C GLU A 88 1.81 35.82 -27.48
N GLU A 89 2.85 36.29 -26.80
CA GLU A 89 3.66 37.44 -27.23
C GLU A 89 4.43 37.17 -28.51
N GLU A 90 5.01 35.99 -28.66
CA GLU A 90 5.81 35.61 -29.85
C GLU A 90 4.91 35.23 -31.04
N ASN A 91 3.65 34.90 -30.79
CA ASN A 91 2.67 34.45 -31.78
C ASN A 91 3.18 33.29 -32.67
N ASP A 92 3.96 32.37 -32.04
CA ASP A 92 4.55 31.20 -32.69
C ASP A 92 3.72 29.94 -32.48
N PRO A 93 2.99 29.46 -33.52
CA PRO A 93 2.17 28.25 -33.39
C PRO A 93 2.99 26.97 -33.13
N SER A 94 4.31 26.99 -33.38
CA SER A 94 5.16 25.82 -33.17
C SER A 94 5.33 25.47 -31.67
N LEU A 95 5.20 26.48 -30.82
CA LEU A 95 5.27 26.34 -29.36
C LEU A 95 3.95 25.90 -28.72
N ALA A 96 2.85 25.88 -29.46
CA ALA A 96 1.54 25.49 -28.94
C ALA A 96 1.53 24.04 -28.39
N ALA A 97 2.30 23.14 -29.00
CA ALA A 97 2.44 21.75 -28.53
C ALA A 97 3.15 21.68 -27.17
N GLU A 98 4.17 22.50 -26.94
CA GLU A 98 4.89 22.59 -25.66
C GLU A 98 3.99 23.17 -24.57
N GLY A 99 3.20 24.20 -24.91
CA GLY A 99 2.18 24.73 -23.99
C GLY A 99 1.12 23.72 -23.61
N GLU A 100 0.65 22.89 -24.56
CA GLU A 100 -0.28 21.80 -24.29
C GLU A 100 0.32 20.74 -23.36
N GLU A 101 1.57 20.35 -23.60
CA GLU A 101 2.28 19.40 -22.75
C GLU A 101 2.47 19.92 -21.32
N ALA A 102 2.84 21.20 -21.16
CA ALA A 102 2.98 21.84 -19.86
C ALA A 102 1.64 21.86 -19.08
N VAL A 103 0.55 22.27 -19.72
CA VAL A 103 -0.79 22.30 -19.09
C VAL A 103 -1.26 20.88 -18.70
N ASN A 104 -1.06 19.89 -19.56
CA ASN A 104 -1.40 18.50 -19.25
C ASN A 104 -0.51 17.93 -18.13
N GLY A 105 0.74 18.38 -18.02
CA GLY A 105 1.64 18.06 -16.93
C GLY A 105 1.12 18.58 -15.58
N VAL A 106 0.64 19.81 -15.54
CA VAL A 106 0.00 20.40 -14.35
C VAL A 106 -1.26 19.62 -13.94
N GLU A 107 -2.14 19.32 -14.90
CA GLU A 107 -3.36 18.53 -14.66
C GLU A 107 -3.04 17.19 -14.02
N LYS A 108 -2.09 16.46 -14.59
CA LYS A 108 -1.63 15.17 -14.03
C LYS A 108 -1.08 15.29 -12.63
N SER A 109 -0.30 16.33 -12.35
CA SER A 109 0.27 16.57 -11.01
C SER A 109 -0.82 16.94 -9.99
N ILE A 110 -1.88 17.64 -10.40
CA ILE A 110 -3.06 17.91 -9.56
C ILE A 110 -3.77 16.59 -9.22
N ASP A 111 -4.07 15.76 -10.22
CA ASP A 111 -4.76 14.48 -10.03
C ASP A 111 -3.97 13.56 -9.09
N GLU A 112 -2.65 13.47 -9.24
CA GLU A 112 -1.78 12.67 -8.38
C GLU A 112 -1.80 13.18 -6.92
N LEU A 113 -1.76 14.49 -6.70
CA LEU A 113 -1.82 15.07 -5.35
C LEU A 113 -3.22 14.96 -4.73
N GLN A 114 -4.29 15.13 -5.51
CA GLN A 114 -5.66 14.90 -5.04
C GLN A 114 -5.86 13.46 -4.56
N LEU A 115 -5.36 12.48 -5.31
CA LEU A 115 -5.40 11.08 -4.91
C LEU A 115 -4.72 10.87 -3.56
N MET A 116 -3.56 11.50 -3.34
CA MET A 116 -2.84 11.40 -2.06
C MET A 116 -3.60 12.02 -0.88
N THR A 117 -4.37 13.10 -1.10
CA THR A 117 -5.18 13.70 -0.03
C THR A 117 -6.33 12.79 0.42
N MET A 118 -6.74 11.84 -0.41
CA MET A 118 -7.77 10.85 -0.08
C MET A 118 -7.23 9.69 0.77
N LEU A 119 -5.91 9.50 0.83
CA LEU A 119 -5.25 8.43 1.56
C LEU A 119 -4.99 8.85 3.02
N ASN A 120 -6.05 8.92 3.82
CA ASN A 120 -6.00 9.36 5.24
C ASN A 120 -6.31 8.24 6.24
N GLY A 121 -6.36 6.99 5.81
CA GLY A 121 -6.54 5.84 6.71
C GLY A 121 -5.32 5.63 7.60
N GLU A 122 -5.54 5.04 8.79
CA GLU A 122 -4.51 4.78 9.80
C GLU A 122 -3.26 4.07 9.24
N TYR A 123 -3.46 3.16 8.28
CA TYR A 123 -2.38 2.36 7.70
C TYR A 123 -2.05 2.75 6.25
N ASP A 124 -2.69 3.77 5.69
CA ASP A 124 -2.53 4.13 4.27
C ASP A 124 -1.10 4.50 3.90
N HIS A 125 -0.33 5.03 4.84
CA HIS A 125 1.07 5.41 4.66
C HIS A 125 2.07 4.24 4.73
N ASN A 126 1.61 3.05 5.17
CA ASN A 126 2.47 1.89 5.35
C ASN A 126 2.84 1.23 4.02
N ASN A 127 3.86 0.38 4.07
CA ASN A 127 4.16 -0.56 3.01
C ASN A 127 3.03 -1.58 2.87
N ALA A 128 2.89 -2.19 1.70
CA ALA A 128 1.86 -3.19 1.42
C ALA A 128 2.45 -4.58 1.27
N ILE A 129 1.82 -5.56 1.90
CA ILE A 129 2.08 -6.98 1.66
C ILE A 129 0.97 -7.51 0.75
N LEU A 130 1.34 -7.96 -0.43
CA LEU A 130 0.45 -8.55 -1.41
C LEU A 130 0.62 -10.06 -1.43
N THR A 131 -0.48 -10.79 -1.25
CA THR A 131 -0.47 -12.25 -1.34
C THR A 131 -1.45 -12.72 -2.41
N PHE A 132 -0.93 -13.46 -3.37
CA PHE A 132 -1.66 -13.98 -4.52
C PHE A 132 -1.94 -15.46 -4.29
N HIS A 133 -3.17 -15.90 -4.54
CA HIS A 133 -3.55 -17.29 -4.48
C HIS A 133 -4.30 -17.70 -5.75
N ALA A 134 -3.86 -18.78 -6.38
CA ALA A 134 -4.62 -19.39 -7.45
C ALA A 134 -5.95 -19.93 -6.90
N GLY A 135 -7.05 -19.54 -7.53
CA GLY A 135 -8.38 -20.03 -7.19
C GLY A 135 -8.73 -21.33 -7.89
N THR A 136 -10.04 -21.58 -8.03
CA THR A 136 -10.54 -22.72 -8.79
C THR A 136 -10.25 -22.55 -10.27
N GLY A 137 -9.68 -23.58 -10.93
CA GLY A 137 -9.37 -23.56 -12.37
C GLY A 137 -8.08 -24.28 -12.73
N GLY A 138 -7.42 -24.96 -11.79
CA GLY A 138 -6.20 -25.72 -12.03
C GLY A 138 -5.08 -24.87 -12.64
N THR A 139 -4.38 -25.38 -13.66
CA THR A 139 -3.25 -24.73 -14.35
C THR A 139 -3.59 -23.32 -14.87
N GLU A 140 -4.81 -23.11 -15.37
CA GLU A 140 -5.26 -21.79 -15.85
C GLU A 140 -5.35 -20.74 -14.73
N ALA A 141 -5.77 -21.14 -13.53
CA ALA A 141 -5.83 -20.24 -12.39
C ALA A 141 -4.42 -19.93 -11.82
N GLN A 142 -3.51 -20.91 -11.90
CA GLN A 142 -2.11 -20.72 -11.52
C GLN A 142 -1.40 -19.76 -12.46
N ASP A 143 -1.63 -19.86 -13.77
CA ASP A 143 -1.11 -18.92 -14.76
C ASP A 143 -1.71 -17.51 -14.56
N TRP A 144 -2.99 -17.43 -14.23
CA TRP A 144 -3.63 -16.13 -13.92
C TRP A 144 -3.01 -15.48 -12.67
N ALA A 145 -2.74 -16.25 -11.63
CA ALA A 145 -2.07 -15.74 -10.43
C ALA A 145 -0.66 -15.19 -10.76
N GLU A 146 0.11 -15.86 -11.62
CA GLU A 146 1.41 -15.38 -12.09
C GLU A 146 1.28 -14.09 -12.92
N MET A 147 0.26 -14.01 -13.77
CA MET A 147 0.00 -12.78 -14.54
C MET A 147 -0.30 -11.60 -13.64
N LEU A 148 -1.12 -11.79 -12.59
CA LEU A 148 -1.39 -10.75 -11.57
C LEU A 148 -0.12 -10.36 -10.83
N TYR A 149 0.64 -11.32 -10.32
CA TYR A 149 1.92 -11.07 -9.65
C TYR A 149 2.85 -10.21 -10.52
N ARG A 150 3.03 -10.58 -11.79
CA ARG A 150 3.84 -9.79 -12.73
C ARG A 150 3.26 -8.40 -13.02
N MET A 151 1.93 -8.28 -13.11
CA MET A 151 1.25 -7.00 -13.34
C MET A 151 1.52 -6.02 -12.20
N TYR A 152 1.34 -6.45 -10.95
CA TYR A 152 1.57 -5.60 -9.78
C TYR A 152 3.04 -5.31 -9.54
N THR A 153 3.95 -6.25 -9.84
CA THR A 153 5.40 -5.99 -9.81
C THR A 153 5.77 -4.86 -10.75
N ARG A 154 5.32 -4.92 -12.01
CA ARG A 154 5.59 -3.88 -13.02
C ARG A 154 4.93 -2.54 -12.67
N TRP A 155 3.73 -2.59 -12.11
CA TRP A 155 3.05 -1.39 -11.63
C TRP A 155 3.87 -0.71 -10.52
N ALA A 156 4.32 -1.47 -9.55
CA ALA A 156 5.13 -0.97 -8.45
C ALA A 156 6.43 -0.32 -8.96
N GLU A 157 7.16 -1.00 -9.84
CA GLU A 157 8.39 -0.47 -10.47
C GLU A 157 8.14 0.83 -11.24
N ALA A 158 7.05 0.90 -12.03
CA ALA A 158 6.69 2.08 -12.81
C ALA A 158 6.33 3.29 -11.94
N HIS A 159 5.86 3.05 -10.70
CA HIS A 159 5.50 4.11 -9.75
C HIS A 159 6.61 4.39 -8.71
N GLY A 160 7.81 3.82 -8.92
CA GLY A 160 8.96 4.09 -8.06
C GLY A 160 8.94 3.37 -6.71
N TYR A 161 8.08 2.34 -6.56
CA TYR A 161 8.11 1.46 -5.39
C TYR A 161 9.19 0.39 -5.53
N SER A 162 9.77 -0.03 -4.41
CA SER A 162 10.63 -1.21 -4.38
C SER A 162 9.83 -2.45 -4.04
N VAL A 163 10.14 -3.57 -4.71
CA VAL A 163 9.45 -4.85 -4.49
C VAL A 163 10.42 -5.84 -3.88
N GLU A 164 10.02 -6.45 -2.77
CA GLU A 164 10.72 -7.55 -2.11
C GLU A 164 9.86 -8.81 -2.16
N VAL A 165 10.39 -9.88 -2.72
CA VAL A 165 9.72 -11.18 -2.77
C VAL A 165 9.86 -11.86 -1.42
N LEU A 166 8.74 -12.20 -0.77
CA LEU A 166 8.72 -12.87 0.53
C LEU A 166 8.64 -14.38 0.38
N ASP A 167 7.75 -14.86 -0.49
CA ASP A 167 7.54 -16.29 -0.73
C ASP A 167 6.96 -16.51 -2.13
N VAL A 168 7.31 -17.63 -2.77
CA VAL A 168 6.73 -18.05 -4.05
C VAL A 168 6.61 -19.57 -4.07
N LEU A 169 5.41 -20.05 -4.34
CA LEU A 169 5.12 -21.46 -4.51
C LEU A 169 4.69 -21.70 -5.97
N ASP A 170 5.54 -22.35 -6.73
CA ASP A 170 5.31 -22.63 -8.15
C ASP A 170 4.11 -23.56 -8.37
N GLY A 171 3.49 -23.43 -9.53
CA GLY A 171 2.47 -24.34 -10.02
C GLY A 171 3.06 -25.70 -10.44
N ASP A 172 2.18 -26.70 -10.56
CA ASP A 172 2.63 -28.05 -10.91
C ASP A 172 3.06 -28.15 -12.40
N GLU A 173 2.39 -27.41 -13.28
CA GLU A 173 2.65 -27.45 -14.74
C GLU A 173 2.99 -26.06 -15.30
N ALA A 174 2.35 -25.00 -14.79
CA ALA A 174 2.59 -23.62 -15.18
C ALA A 174 2.08 -22.67 -14.09
N GLY A 175 2.57 -21.43 -14.10
CA GLY A 175 2.14 -20.39 -13.19
C GLY A 175 2.56 -20.60 -11.74
N ILE A 176 1.89 -19.94 -10.80
CA ILE A 176 2.14 -20.02 -9.37
C ILE A 176 0.89 -20.46 -8.61
N LYS A 177 1.05 -21.27 -7.56
CA LYS A 177 -0.02 -21.60 -6.62
C LYS A 177 -0.29 -20.45 -5.68
N SER A 178 0.78 -19.87 -5.15
CA SER A 178 0.73 -18.66 -4.32
C SER A 178 2.04 -17.88 -4.44
N ALA A 179 1.97 -16.59 -4.22
CA ALA A 179 3.15 -15.74 -4.03
C ALA A 179 2.84 -14.63 -3.05
N SER A 180 3.85 -14.23 -2.29
CA SER A 180 3.77 -13.09 -1.41
C SER A 180 4.91 -12.13 -1.71
N MET A 181 4.60 -10.85 -1.83
CA MET A 181 5.59 -9.80 -2.03
C MET A 181 5.27 -8.59 -1.17
N MET A 182 6.30 -7.87 -0.77
CA MET A 182 6.20 -6.59 -0.09
C MET A 182 6.49 -5.46 -1.07
N VAL A 183 5.57 -4.50 -1.16
CA VAL A 183 5.73 -3.26 -1.93
C VAL A 183 6.06 -2.15 -0.95
N LYS A 184 7.28 -1.60 -1.07
CA LYS A 184 7.82 -0.59 -0.16
C LYS A 184 7.84 0.78 -0.82
N GLY A 185 7.29 1.75 -0.12
CA GLY A 185 7.29 3.15 -0.51
C GLY A 185 6.12 3.92 0.08
N PRO A 186 6.07 5.23 -0.11
CA PRO A 186 5.07 6.08 0.51
C PRO A 186 3.66 5.72 0.03
N ASN A 187 2.74 5.54 0.98
CA ASN A 187 1.34 5.21 0.73
C ASN A 187 1.09 3.93 -0.09
N ALA A 188 2.02 2.97 -0.06
CA ALA A 188 1.90 1.75 -0.85
C ALA A 188 0.62 0.97 -0.52
N TYR A 189 0.30 0.81 0.77
CA TYR A 189 -0.93 0.15 1.20
C TYR A 189 -2.17 0.95 0.80
N GLY A 190 -2.18 2.27 1.00
CA GLY A 190 -3.29 3.13 0.65
C GLY A 190 -3.66 3.04 -0.83
N MET A 191 -2.67 2.97 -1.72
CA MET A 191 -2.85 2.84 -3.18
C MET A 191 -3.36 1.46 -3.59
N LEU A 192 -2.97 0.40 -2.86
CA LEU A 192 -3.24 -0.99 -3.25
C LEU A 192 -4.40 -1.63 -2.49
N LYS A 193 -4.85 -1.07 -1.36
CA LYS A 193 -5.90 -1.66 -0.50
C LYS A 193 -7.22 -1.96 -1.23
N SER A 194 -7.57 -1.14 -2.23
CA SER A 194 -8.79 -1.32 -3.02
C SER A 194 -8.72 -2.49 -4.00
N GLU A 195 -7.53 -3.00 -4.28
CA GLU A 195 -7.30 -4.16 -5.14
C GLU A 195 -7.52 -5.49 -4.42
N HIS A 196 -7.73 -5.45 -3.09
CA HIS A 196 -8.03 -6.64 -2.31
C HIS A 196 -9.33 -7.31 -2.79
N GLY A 197 -9.24 -8.58 -3.16
CA GLY A 197 -10.41 -9.33 -3.60
C GLY A 197 -10.12 -10.43 -4.61
N VAL A 198 -11.17 -10.84 -5.32
CA VAL A 198 -11.10 -11.90 -6.32
C VAL A 198 -11.07 -11.31 -7.72
N HIS A 199 -10.02 -11.63 -8.44
CA HIS A 199 -9.77 -11.19 -9.82
C HIS A 199 -10.21 -12.27 -10.81
N ARG A 200 -11.04 -11.89 -11.76
CA ARG A 200 -11.59 -12.79 -12.78
C ARG A 200 -10.91 -12.60 -14.12
N LEU A 201 -10.43 -13.69 -14.71
CA LEU A 201 -9.91 -13.73 -16.08
C LEU A 201 -10.88 -14.50 -16.98
N VAL A 202 -11.19 -13.93 -18.13
CA VAL A 202 -11.96 -14.63 -19.20
C VAL A 202 -11.14 -14.51 -20.50
N ARG A 203 -10.63 -15.65 -20.96
CA ARG A 203 -9.84 -15.71 -22.20
C ARG A 203 -9.99 -17.06 -22.90
N ILE A 204 -9.49 -17.15 -24.14
CA ILE A 204 -9.22 -18.45 -24.76
C ILE A 204 -8.02 -19.06 -24.04
N SER A 205 -8.20 -20.27 -23.49
CA SER A 205 -7.16 -20.93 -22.71
C SER A 205 -5.99 -21.37 -23.61
N PRO A 206 -4.75 -21.02 -23.28
CA PRO A 206 -3.56 -21.55 -23.97
C PRO A 206 -3.31 -23.03 -23.60
N PHE A 207 -3.93 -23.55 -22.56
CA PHE A 207 -3.78 -24.93 -22.08
C PHE A 207 -4.87 -25.87 -22.60
N ASP A 208 -5.93 -25.35 -23.27
CA ASP A 208 -7.01 -26.15 -23.85
C ASP A 208 -6.74 -26.39 -25.34
N ALA A 209 -6.51 -27.64 -25.72
CA ALA A 209 -6.28 -28.06 -27.11
C ALA A 209 -7.45 -27.68 -28.05
N ASN A 210 -8.65 -27.51 -27.52
CA ASN A 210 -9.85 -27.11 -28.29
C ASN A 210 -10.02 -25.58 -28.38
N ALA A 211 -9.09 -24.79 -27.84
CA ALA A 211 -9.14 -23.32 -27.83
C ALA A 211 -10.46 -22.73 -27.29
N ARG A 212 -11.05 -23.37 -26.29
CA ARG A 212 -12.30 -22.91 -25.68
C ARG A 212 -12.06 -21.74 -24.74
N ARG A 213 -13.05 -20.87 -24.64
CA ARG A 213 -13.06 -19.78 -23.67
C ARG A 213 -13.24 -20.34 -22.26
N GLN A 214 -12.29 -20.03 -21.38
CA GLN A 214 -12.27 -20.45 -19.98
C GLN A 214 -12.40 -19.23 -19.07
N THR A 215 -12.89 -19.46 -17.86
CA THR A 215 -12.96 -18.45 -16.80
C THR A 215 -12.17 -18.96 -15.60
N SER A 216 -11.23 -18.14 -15.13
CA SER A 216 -10.38 -18.45 -13.97
C SER A 216 -10.44 -17.36 -12.95
N PHE A 217 -10.20 -17.72 -11.71
CA PHE A 217 -10.20 -16.80 -10.58
C PHE A 217 -8.89 -16.92 -9.82
N SER A 218 -8.40 -15.77 -9.34
CA SER A 218 -7.30 -15.68 -8.41
C SER A 218 -7.65 -14.65 -7.34
N SER A 219 -7.29 -14.89 -6.09
CA SER A 219 -7.45 -13.90 -5.02
C SER A 219 -6.16 -13.12 -4.82
N LEU A 220 -6.33 -11.83 -4.55
CA LEU A 220 -5.30 -10.94 -4.07
C LEU A 220 -5.68 -10.48 -2.67
N GLU A 221 -4.82 -10.77 -1.69
CA GLU A 221 -4.89 -10.20 -0.36
C GLU A 221 -3.91 -9.04 -0.27
N VAL A 222 -4.36 -7.91 0.27
CA VAL A 222 -3.53 -6.74 0.51
C VAL A 222 -3.59 -6.41 2.00
N MET A 223 -2.43 -6.45 2.66
CA MET A 223 -2.29 -6.16 4.08
C MET A 223 -1.26 -5.04 4.28
N PRO A 224 -1.44 -4.16 5.28
CA PRO A 224 -0.39 -3.20 5.64
C PRO A 224 0.75 -3.92 6.35
N GLU A 225 1.98 -3.46 6.14
CA GLU A 225 3.09 -3.81 7.04
C GLU A 225 2.85 -3.13 8.38
N LEU A 226 2.69 -3.93 9.43
CA LEU A 226 2.50 -3.42 10.79
C LEU A 226 3.84 -3.36 11.50
N ASP A 227 4.12 -2.23 12.13
CA ASP A 227 5.25 -2.10 13.04
C ASP A 227 5.06 -3.03 14.25
N ASN A 228 6.14 -3.68 14.69
CA ASN A 228 6.15 -4.55 15.87
C ASN A 228 5.90 -3.81 17.21
N ASN A 229 5.46 -2.56 17.15
CA ASN A 229 5.24 -1.69 18.30
C ASN A 229 3.85 -1.85 18.94
N ILE A 230 3.04 -2.80 18.49
CA ILE A 230 1.74 -3.09 19.11
C ILE A 230 1.98 -3.80 20.42
N ASN A 231 2.06 -3.03 21.50
CA ASN A 231 2.11 -3.57 22.84
C ASN A 231 0.69 -3.88 23.32
N ILE A 232 0.28 -5.12 23.21
CA ILE A 232 -1.03 -5.57 23.70
C ILE A 232 -0.87 -5.99 25.16
N GLU A 233 -1.36 -5.19 26.08
CA GLU A 233 -1.47 -5.56 27.48
C GLU A 233 -2.68 -6.48 27.67
N ILE A 234 -2.43 -7.74 27.94
CA ILE A 234 -3.48 -8.70 28.28
C ILE A 234 -3.67 -8.66 29.80
N ASN A 235 -4.83 -8.20 30.26
CA ASN A 235 -5.16 -8.23 31.67
C ASN A 235 -5.40 -9.68 32.12
N PRO A 236 -4.62 -10.23 33.06
CA PRO A 236 -4.79 -11.59 33.55
C PRO A 236 -6.19 -11.90 34.11
N ALA A 237 -6.92 -10.90 34.61
CA ALA A 237 -8.28 -11.05 35.11
C ALA A 237 -9.31 -11.36 34.02
N ASP A 238 -8.99 -11.01 32.76
CA ASP A 238 -9.83 -11.26 31.59
C ASP A 238 -9.63 -12.64 31.00
N ILE A 239 -8.60 -13.38 31.46
CA ILE A 239 -8.30 -14.73 30.99
C ILE A 239 -8.69 -15.74 32.05
N GLU A 240 -9.53 -16.70 31.64
CA GLU A 240 -9.83 -17.89 32.42
C GLU A 240 -9.05 -19.07 31.82
N MET A 241 -8.17 -19.66 32.65
CA MET A 241 -7.40 -20.85 32.30
C MET A 241 -8.03 -22.09 32.94
N GLN A 242 -8.45 -23.02 32.10
CA GLN A 242 -8.95 -24.31 32.52
C GLN A 242 -7.96 -25.42 32.09
N VAL A 243 -7.60 -26.27 33.02
CA VAL A 243 -6.70 -27.41 32.77
C VAL A 243 -7.49 -28.69 32.90
N TYR A 244 -7.45 -29.55 31.91
CA TYR A 244 -8.19 -30.82 31.92
C TYR A 244 -7.40 -31.94 31.24
N ARG A 245 -7.92 -33.16 31.35
CA ARG A 245 -7.30 -34.33 30.72
C ARG A 245 -7.63 -34.32 29.21
N SER A 246 -6.61 -34.49 28.40
CA SER A 246 -6.84 -34.64 26.95
C SER A 246 -7.45 -36.01 26.67
N SER A 247 -8.55 -36.03 25.89
CA SER A 247 -9.15 -37.28 25.43
C SER A 247 -8.60 -37.60 24.03
N GLY A 248 -7.92 -38.74 23.89
CA GLY A 248 -7.37 -39.18 22.60
C GLY A 248 -6.82 -40.61 22.68
N ALA A 249 -6.57 -41.21 21.51
CA ALA A 249 -5.89 -42.51 21.41
C ALA A 249 -4.41 -42.32 21.83
N GLY A 250 -4.08 -42.67 23.06
CA GLY A 250 -2.74 -42.57 23.62
C GLY A 250 -2.60 -43.35 24.90
N GLY A 251 -1.36 -43.62 25.33
CA GLY A 251 -1.05 -44.45 26.48
C GLY A 251 -1.47 -43.85 27.83
N GLN A 252 -1.12 -44.52 28.93
CA GLN A 252 -1.53 -44.17 30.32
C GLN A 252 -1.18 -42.71 30.71
N HIS A 253 -0.18 -42.07 30.09
CA HIS A 253 0.26 -40.73 30.43
C HIS A 253 -0.81 -39.67 30.01
N ILE A 254 -1.42 -39.83 28.85
CA ILE A 254 -2.43 -38.90 28.34
C ILE A 254 -3.71 -38.92 29.19
N ASN A 255 -4.07 -40.09 29.71
CA ASN A 255 -5.29 -40.29 30.50
C ASN A 255 -5.14 -39.95 31.99
N LYS A 256 -3.89 -39.84 32.51
CA LYS A 256 -3.63 -39.58 33.93
C LYS A 256 -3.24 -38.15 34.24
N THR A 257 -2.63 -37.44 33.29
CA THR A 257 -2.16 -36.05 33.48
C THR A 257 -3.10 -35.05 32.85
N SER A 258 -3.40 -33.96 33.56
CA SER A 258 -4.18 -32.85 33.05
C SER A 258 -3.26 -31.95 32.22
N SER A 259 -3.01 -32.32 30.95
CA SER A 259 -2.05 -31.66 30.06
C SER A 259 -2.71 -30.79 28.98
N ALA A 260 -4.04 -30.84 28.84
CA ALA A 260 -4.76 -29.97 27.93
C ALA A 260 -5.14 -28.65 28.62
N VAL A 261 -4.90 -27.54 27.97
CA VAL A 261 -5.18 -26.19 28.48
C VAL A 261 -6.21 -25.51 27.57
N ARG A 262 -7.23 -24.95 28.21
CA ARG A 262 -8.20 -24.07 27.55
C ARG A 262 -8.04 -22.68 28.12
N LEU A 263 -7.84 -21.70 27.25
CA LEU A 263 -7.84 -20.28 27.58
C LEU A 263 -9.10 -19.64 27.03
N ILE A 264 -9.84 -18.95 27.88
CA ILE A 264 -11.06 -18.24 27.50
C ILE A 264 -10.81 -16.76 27.77
N HIS A 265 -10.87 -15.94 26.74
CA HIS A 265 -10.83 -14.48 26.88
C HIS A 265 -12.26 -13.97 27.07
N LYS A 266 -12.62 -13.59 28.30
CA LYS A 266 -13.98 -13.26 28.71
C LYS A 266 -14.62 -12.10 27.93
N PRO A 267 -13.93 -10.96 27.70
CA PRO A 267 -14.53 -9.82 27.00
C PRO A 267 -14.97 -10.13 25.58
N VAL A 268 -14.26 -11.01 24.88
CA VAL A 268 -14.50 -11.34 23.46
C VAL A 268 -15.11 -12.73 23.30
N SER A 269 -15.26 -13.49 24.40
CA SER A 269 -15.72 -14.89 24.37
C SER A 269 -14.89 -15.81 23.47
N TYR A 270 -13.65 -15.43 23.19
CA TYR A 270 -12.72 -16.22 22.40
C TYR A 270 -12.14 -17.37 23.21
N THR A 271 -12.16 -18.58 22.65
CA THR A 271 -11.63 -19.78 23.28
C THR A 271 -10.49 -20.35 22.46
N HIS A 272 -9.31 -20.49 23.09
CA HIS A 272 -8.15 -21.17 22.52
C HIS A 272 -7.90 -22.49 23.24
N LEU A 273 -7.73 -23.58 22.47
CA LEU A 273 -7.47 -24.91 22.97
C LEU A 273 -6.09 -25.38 22.49
N ARG A 274 -5.26 -25.83 23.41
CA ARG A 274 -4.00 -26.48 23.09
C ARG A 274 -3.94 -27.85 23.79
N ALA A 275 -3.88 -28.90 22.98
CA ALA A 275 -3.54 -30.24 23.47
C ALA A 275 -2.03 -30.36 23.63
N HIS A 276 -1.58 -31.11 24.63
CA HIS A 276 -0.16 -31.45 24.76
C HIS A 276 0.20 -32.49 23.69
N GLU A 277 0.98 -32.04 22.71
CA GLU A 277 1.52 -32.92 21.68
C GLU A 277 2.81 -33.54 22.16
N THR A 278 2.91 -34.85 22.09
CA THR A 278 4.15 -35.57 22.38
C THR A 278 5.02 -35.61 21.14
N LYS A 279 6.34 -35.73 21.33
CA LYS A 279 7.35 -35.79 20.24
C LYS A 279 7.08 -36.91 19.20
N ALA A 280 6.15 -37.82 19.47
CA ALA A 280 5.71 -38.87 18.55
C ALA A 280 4.58 -38.44 17.58
N ASN A 281 3.99 -37.25 17.78
CA ASN A 281 2.92 -36.70 16.93
C ASN A 281 3.37 -35.50 16.10
N LEU A 282 4.66 -35.19 16.13
CA LEU A 282 5.37 -34.29 15.24
C LEU A 282 6.09 -35.15 14.21
#